data_458b94c38a548030c032182dbc1a1956
#
_entry.id   458b94c38a548030c032182dbc1a1956
#
_cell.length_a   1.000
_cell.length_b   1.000
_cell.length_c   1.000
_cell.angle_alpha   90.00
_cell.angle_beta   90.00
_cell.angle_gamma   90.00
#
_symmetry.space_group_name_H-M   'P 1'
#
loop_
_entity.id
_entity.type
_entity.pdbx_description
1 polymer ?
#
loop_
_entity_poly.entity_id
_entity_poly.type
_entity_poly.pdbx_seq_one_letter_code
_entity_poly.pdbx_strand_id
1 'polypeptide(L)'
;MPLRLYNTLTNAVEDFKAIHAGEVRMYACGPTVYDYGHIGNFRTFIAVDILRRHFRQSGYKVHHVMNITDVDDKIIANSARAGLTVKQYTAKYEKAFLEDASTLGIEQPQLVRATDHIPEMAEFIARLQEKGYAYRADDGSYYFRIAKFPAYGKLSKKDFAGMEDGARVDLDEYDKDSARDFALWKA
;
A
#
# COMPACT_ATOMS: atom_id res chain seq x y z
N MET A 1 30.56 -4.57 -8.15
CA MET A 1 30.40 -4.55 -6.68
C MET A 1 29.04 -5.13 -6.34
N PRO A 2 28.89 -5.90 -5.26
CA PRO A 2 27.57 -6.35 -4.84
C PRO A 2 26.69 -5.16 -4.49
N LEU A 3 25.43 -5.22 -4.89
CA LEU A 3 24.44 -4.22 -4.51
C LEU A 3 24.14 -4.36 -3.02
N ARG A 4 24.19 -3.26 -2.28
CA ARG A 4 23.86 -3.21 -0.86
C ARG A 4 22.64 -2.33 -0.63
N LEU A 5 21.69 -2.83 0.12
CA LEU A 5 20.44 -2.12 0.45
C LEU A 5 20.22 -2.11 1.97
N TYR A 6 19.60 -1.05 2.44
CA TYR A 6 19.13 -1.01 3.82
C TYR A 6 17.93 -1.93 4.00
N ASN A 7 18.04 -2.86 4.93
CA ASN A 7 16.97 -3.79 5.29
C ASN A 7 16.31 -3.33 6.60
N THR A 8 15.07 -2.90 6.53
CA THR A 8 14.31 -2.44 7.69
C THR A 8 14.13 -3.56 8.73
N LEU A 9 14.02 -4.83 8.31
CA LEU A 9 13.85 -5.95 9.23
C LEU A 9 15.08 -6.15 10.15
N THR A 10 16.29 -6.04 9.59
CA THR A 10 17.55 -6.22 10.33
C THR A 10 18.11 -4.89 10.84
N ASN A 11 17.60 -3.75 10.33
CA ASN A 11 18.08 -2.40 10.63
C ASN A 11 19.54 -2.18 10.20
N ALA A 12 19.96 -2.79 9.11
CA ALA A 12 21.32 -2.78 8.60
C ALA A 12 21.38 -2.65 7.08
N VAL A 13 22.53 -2.16 6.57
CA VAL A 13 22.82 -2.20 5.14
C VAL A 13 23.47 -3.54 4.82
N GLU A 14 22.81 -4.34 4.00
CA GLU A 14 23.20 -5.72 3.68
C GLU A 14 23.41 -5.91 2.18
N ASP A 15 24.17 -6.94 1.83
CA ASP A 15 24.31 -7.37 0.44
C ASP A 15 22.96 -7.90 -0.05
N PHE A 16 22.49 -7.36 -1.18
CA PHE A 16 21.25 -7.83 -1.78
C PHE A 16 21.40 -9.25 -2.30
N LYS A 17 20.47 -10.13 -1.90
CA LYS A 17 20.35 -11.50 -2.37
C LYS A 17 18.97 -11.72 -2.96
N ALA A 18 18.89 -11.98 -4.26
CA ALA A 18 17.64 -12.32 -4.91
C ALA A 18 17.10 -13.66 -4.40
N ILE A 19 15.79 -13.73 -4.14
CA ILE A 19 15.10 -14.98 -3.75
C ILE A 19 15.14 -15.99 -4.90
N HIS A 20 15.01 -15.51 -6.15
CA HIS A 20 15.11 -16.31 -7.36
C HIS A 20 16.37 -15.89 -8.13
N ALA A 21 17.21 -16.84 -8.50
CA ALA A 21 18.45 -16.57 -9.21
C ALA A 21 18.20 -15.77 -10.51
N GLY A 22 18.89 -14.64 -10.66
CA GLY A 22 18.76 -13.76 -11.83
C GLY A 22 17.47 -12.96 -11.93
N GLU A 23 16.57 -13.03 -10.94
CA GLU A 23 15.26 -12.38 -10.97
C GLU A 23 15.03 -11.54 -9.72
N VAL A 24 14.51 -10.32 -9.90
CA VAL A 24 14.07 -9.42 -8.80
C VAL A 24 12.58 -9.16 -8.94
N ARG A 25 11.83 -9.47 -7.89
CA ARG A 25 10.43 -9.12 -7.76
C ARG A 25 10.30 -7.98 -6.76
N MET A 26 9.81 -6.84 -7.21
CA MET A 26 9.63 -5.67 -6.37
C MET A 26 8.20 -5.17 -6.43
N TYR A 27 7.73 -4.72 -5.29
CA TYR A 27 6.46 -4.02 -5.15
C TYR A 27 6.73 -2.64 -4.57
N ALA A 28 6.06 -1.64 -5.10
CA ALA A 28 6.07 -0.29 -4.56
C ALA A 28 4.63 0.21 -4.44
N CYS A 29 4.33 0.93 -3.35
CA CYS A 29 3.05 1.61 -3.24
C CYS A 29 2.94 2.67 -4.31
N GLY A 30 1.81 2.68 -5.00
CA GLY A 30 1.47 3.68 -6.00
C GLY A 30 0.64 4.83 -5.42
N PRO A 31 0.08 5.69 -6.29
CA PRO A 31 -0.73 6.83 -5.86
C PRO A 31 -2.11 6.40 -5.37
N THR A 32 -2.69 7.21 -4.48
CA THR A 32 -4.12 7.26 -4.26
C THR A 32 -4.68 8.36 -5.17
N VAL A 33 -5.51 7.98 -6.12
CA VAL A 33 -5.93 8.86 -7.23
C VAL A 33 -7.17 9.69 -6.90
N TYR A 34 -7.11 10.40 -5.76
CA TYR A 34 -8.14 11.35 -5.34
C TYR A 34 -7.83 12.79 -5.75
N ASP A 35 -6.57 13.10 -6.09
CA ASP A 35 -6.10 14.41 -6.48
C ASP A 35 -4.79 14.28 -7.31
N TYR A 36 -4.29 15.39 -7.84
CA TYR A 36 -3.03 15.45 -8.57
C TYR A 36 -1.84 15.10 -7.65
N GLY A 37 -0.87 14.39 -8.21
CA GLY A 37 0.40 14.13 -7.53
C GLY A 37 1.23 15.43 -7.36
N HIS A 38 1.91 15.55 -6.24
CA HIS A 38 2.87 16.63 -6.02
C HIS A 38 4.31 16.10 -6.05
N ILE A 39 5.30 16.99 -6.11
CA ILE A 39 6.71 16.65 -6.22
C ILE A 39 7.20 15.66 -5.15
N GLY A 40 6.65 15.74 -3.93
CA GLY A 40 6.96 14.80 -2.84
C GLY A 40 6.55 13.35 -3.15
N ASN A 41 5.43 13.14 -3.85
CA ASN A 41 5.01 11.82 -4.30
C ASN A 41 5.97 11.29 -5.38
N PHE A 42 6.27 12.11 -6.38
CA PHE A 42 7.13 11.72 -7.50
C PHE A 42 8.56 11.43 -7.07
N ARG A 43 9.08 12.06 -6.00
CA ARG A 43 10.37 11.69 -5.41
C ARG A 43 10.45 10.20 -5.10
N THR A 44 9.38 9.62 -4.53
CA THR A 44 9.33 8.19 -4.21
C THR A 44 9.34 7.35 -5.50
N PHE A 45 8.54 7.70 -6.47
CA PHE A 45 8.45 6.96 -7.74
C PHE A 45 9.76 7.01 -8.53
N ILE A 46 10.45 8.15 -8.55
CA ILE A 46 11.77 8.30 -9.15
C ILE A 46 12.80 7.41 -8.43
N ALA A 47 12.82 7.40 -7.09
CA ALA A 47 13.74 6.57 -6.33
C ALA A 47 13.53 5.07 -6.60
N VAL A 48 12.28 4.64 -6.71
CA VAL A 48 11.93 3.26 -7.08
C VAL A 48 12.35 2.94 -8.51
N ASP A 49 12.16 3.87 -9.44
CA ASP A 49 12.57 3.68 -10.85
C ASP A 49 14.09 3.60 -11.01
N ILE A 50 14.85 4.43 -10.29
CA ILE A 50 16.32 4.35 -10.25
C ILE A 50 16.76 2.98 -9.74
N LEU A 51 16.16 2.48 -8.67
CA LEU A 51 16.48 1.16 -8.12
C LEU A 51 16.16 0.06 -9.14
N ARG A 52 15.00 0.12 -9.80
CA ARG A 52 14.62 -0.81 -10.86
C ARG A 52 15.63 -0.84 -12.00
N ARG A 53 16.05 0.34 -12.50
CA ARG A 53 17.05 0.46 -13.57
C ARG A 53 18.40 -0.10 -13.13
N HIS A 54 18.79 0.15 -11.89
CA HIS A 54 20.03 -0.37 -11.35
C HIS A 54 20.04 -1.91 -11.28
N PHE A 55 18.94 -2.54 -10.87
CA PHE A 55 18.80 -3.99 -10.91
C PHE A 55 18.94 -4.54 -12.33
N ARG A 56 18.30 -3.92 -13.33
CA ARG A 56 18.42 -4.32 -14.72
C ARG A 56 19.85 -4.16 -15.24
N GLN A 57 20.50 -3.06 -14.94
CA GLN A 57 21.90 -2.82 -15.31
C GLN A 57 22.82 -3.84 -14.65
N SER A 58 22.48 -4.34 -13.48
CA SER A 58 23.20 -5.40 -12.77
C SER A 58 22.89 -6.82 -13.30
N GLY A 59 22.14 -6.95 -14.39
CA GLY A 59 21.84 -8.21 -15.05
C GLY A 59 20.62 -8.97 -14.54
N TYR A 60 19.81 -8.36 -13.65
CA TYR A 60 18.58 -9.00 -13.17
C TYR A 60 17.40 -8.74 -14.12
N LYS A 61 16.59 -9.79 -14.30
CA LYS A 61 15.21 -9.61 -14.80
C LYS A 61 14.34 -9.03 -13.69
N VAL A 62 13.73 -7.87 -13.91
CA VAL A 62 12.97 -7.17 -12.89
C VAL A 62 11.48 -7.22 -13.19
N HIS A 63 10.69 -7.74 -12.24
CA HIS A 63 9.24 -7.68 -12.21
C HIS A 63 8.84 -6.62 -11.17
N HIS A 64 8.38 -5.48 -11.66
CA HIS A 64 7.95 -4.37 -10.80
C HIS A 64 6.44 -4.20 -10.89
N VAL A 65 5.76 -4.36 -9.76
CA VAL A 65 4.33 -4.16 -9.59
C VAL A 65 4.09 -2.93 -8.72
N MET A 66 3.11 -2.11 -9.10
CA MET A 66 2.66 -0.93 -8.35
C MET A 66 1.13 -0.93 -8.31
N ASN A 67 0.55 -0.72 -7.12
CA ASN A 67 -0.89 -0.55 -7.03
C ASN A 67 -1.31 0.86 -7.45
N ILE A 68 -2.57 0.97 -7.85
CA ILE A 68 -3.31 2.24 -7.89
C ILE A 68 -4.43 2.12 -6.85
N THR A 69 -4.44 3.00 -5.85
CA THR A 69 -5.55 3.09 -4.90
C THR A 69 -6.62 3.98 -5.51
N ASP A 70 -7.57 3.34 -6.16
CA ASP A 70 -8.68 3.98 -6.89
C ASP A 70 -10.02 3.86 -6.15
N VAL A 71 -9.97 3.45 -4.88
CA VAL A 71 -11.09 3.44 -3.94
C VAL A 71 -10.58 3.73 -2.53
N ASP A 72 -11.12 4.76 -1.90
CA ASP A 72 -11.00 5.09 -0.48
C ASP A 72 -12.12 6.06 -0.06
N ASP A 73 -12.19 6.43 1.22
CA ASP A 73 -13.24 7.33 1.74
C ASP A 73 -13.22 8.70 1.06
N LYS A 74 -12.02 9.25 0.77
CA LYS A 74 -11.88 10.56 0.10
C LYS A 74 -12.35 10.49 -1.34
N ILE A 75 -12.01 9.40 -2.04
CA ILE A 75 -12.45 9.17 -3.42
C ILE A 75 -13.97 9.06 -3.48
N ILE A 76 -14.58 8.28 -2.59
CA ILE A 76 -16.03 8.10 -2.52
C ILE A 76 -16.72 9.45 -2.26
N ALA A 77 -16.28 10.19 -1.23
CA ALA A 77 -16.86 11.49 -0.89
C ALA A 77 -16.69 12.52 -2.01
N ASN A 78 -15.50 12.60 -2.62
CA ASN A 78 -15.21 13.58 -3.66
C ASN A 78 -15.92 13.25 -4.99
N SER A 79 -16.02 11.99 -5.36
CA SER A 79 -16.77 11.57 -6.54
C SER A 79 -18.25 11.90 -6.41
N ALA A 80 -18.86 11.64 -5.24
CA ALA A 80 -20.25 12.00 -4.96
C ALA A 80 -20.49 13.52 -5.03
N ARG A 81 -19.60 14.34 -4.46
CA ARG A 81 -19.67 15.82 -4.54
C ARG A 81 -19.55 16.33 -5.98
N ALA A 82 -18.76 15.64 -6.80
CA ALA A 82 -18.58 15.98 -8.20
C ALA A 82 -19.72 15.48 -9.11
N GLY A 83 -20.65 14.70 -8.60
CA GLY A 83 -21.72 14.06 -9.40
C GLY A 83 -21.17 13.00 -10.38
N LEU A 84 -20.05 12.38 -10.07
CA LEU A 84 -19.36 11.39 -10.88
C LEU A 84 -19.39 10.00 -10.23
N THR A 85 -19.28 8.96 -11.03
CA THR A 85 -18.95 7.65 -10.48
C THR A 85 -17.50 7.63 -10.00
N VAL A 86 -17.17 6.75 -9.03
CA VAL A 86 -15.79 6.56 -8.54
C VAL A 86 -14.83 6.35 -9.71
N LYS A 87 -15.18 5.49 -10.67
CA LYS A 87 -14.38 5.21 -11.87
C LYS A 87 -14.13 6.46 -12.74
N GLN A 88 -15.15 7.29 -12.96
CA GLN A 88 -14.99 8.53 -13.74
C GLN A 88 -14.11 9.54 -13.03
N TYR A 89 -14.27 9.63 -11.70
CA TYR A 89 -13.49 10.55 -10.88
C TYR A 89 -12.01 10.16 -10.85
N THR A 90 -11.69 8.90 -10.58
CA THR A 90 -10.32 8.40 -10.46
C THR A 90 -9.58 8.36 -11.79
N ALA A 91 -10.26 8.08 -12.90
CA ALA A 91 -9.65 8.03 -14.22
C ALA A 91 -8.95 9.32 -14.62
N LYS A 92 -9.48 10.49 -14.21
CA LYS A 92 -8.85 11.80 -14.44
C LYS A 92 -7.49 11.90 -13.76
N TYR A 93 -7.41 11.53 -12.49
CA TYR A 93 -6.19 11.68 -11.69
C TYR A 93 -5.17 10.58 -11.98
N GLU A 94 -5.62 9.38 -12.31
CA GLU A 94 -4.75 8.31 -12.80
C GLU A 94 -4.09 8.71 -14.12
N LYS A 95 -4.85 9.26 -15.05
CA LYS A 95 -4.32 9.77 -16.33
C LYS A 95 -3.25 10.85 -16.08
N ALA A 96 -3.56 11.84 -15.23
CA ALA A 96 -2.61 12.89 -14.90
C ALA A 96 -1.33 12.34 -14.25
N PHE A 97 -1.46 11.38 -13.33
CA PHE A 97 -0.32 10.71 -12.72
C PHE A 97 0.58 10.02 -13.76
N LEU A 98 -0.01 9.32 -14.72
CA LEU A 98 0.74 8.62 -15.77
C LEU A 98 1.43 9.60 -16.73
N GLU A 99 0.80 10.71 -17.08
CA GLU A 99 1.37 11.78 -17.91
C GLU A 99 2.56 12.45 -17.21
N ASP A 100 2.41 12.78 -15.92
CA ASP A 100 3.49 13.35 -15.12
C ASP A 100 4.66 12.38 -14.94
N ALA A 101 4.37 11.10 -14.66
CA ALA A 101 5.39 10.05 -14.54
C ALA A 101 6.16 9.88 -15.86
N SER A 102 5.46 9.91 -16.99
CA SER A 102 6.08 9.86 -18.33
C SER A 102 6.97 11.07 -18.59
N THR A 103 6.52 12.27 -18.23
CA THR A 103 7.28 13.52 -18.36
C THR A 103 8.57 13.49 -17.55
N LEU A 104 8.55 12.85 -16.38
CA LEU A 104 9.71 12.63 -15.51
C LEU A 104 10.60 11.46 -15.98
N GLY A 105 10.24 10.78 -17.07
CA GLY A 105 10.99 9.65 -17.61
C GLY A 105 10.91 8.39 -16.73
N ILE A 106 9.93 8.30 -15.84
CA ILE A 106 9.68 7.11 -15.01
C ILE A 106 9.10 6.02 -15.93
N GLU A 107 9.74 4.87 -15.96
CA GLU A 107 9.22 3.74 -16.72
C GLU A 107 7.98 3.15 -16.00
N GLN A 108 6.92 2.90 -16.76
CA GLN A 108 5.70 2.35 -16.20
C GLN A 108 5.91 0.93 -15.67
N PRO A 109 5.55 0.65 -14.39
CA PRO A 109 5.51 -0.69 -13.84
C PRO A 109 4.25 -1.44 -14.31
N GLN A 110 4.10 -2.70 -13.90
CA GLN A 110 2.80 -3.37 -13.97
C GLN A 110 1.86 -2.72 -12.95
N LEU A 111 0.84 -2.02 -13.44
CA LEU A 111 -0.16 -1.37 -12.59
C LEU A 111 -1.27 -2.35 -12.19
N VAL A 112 -1.68 -2.28 -10.93
CA VAL A 112 -2.77 -3.10 -10.36
C VAL A 112 -3.71 -2.16 -9.59
N ARG A 113 -4.94 -2.02 -10.06
CA ARG A 113 -5.97 -1.19 -9.41
C ARG A 113 -6.65 -1.95 -8.28
N ALA A 114 -6.91 -1.28 -7.19
CA ALA A 114 -7.61 -1.88 -6.05
C ALA A 114 -9.02 -2.36 -6.44
N THR A 115 -9.74 -1.57 -7.25
CA THR A 115 -11.10 -1.94 -7.68
C THR A 115 -11.17 -3.17 -8.58
N ASP A 116 -10.07 -3.53 -9.26
CA ASP A 116 -10.01 -4.75 -10.09
C ASP A 116 -9.90 -6.04 -9.25
N HIS A 117 -9.68 -5.91 -7.91
CA HIS A 117 -9.42 -7.04 -7.01
C HIS A 117 -10.34 -7.08 -5.77
N ILE A 118 -11.51 -6.46 -5.85
CA ILE A 118 -12.50 -6.46 -4.76
C ILE A 118 -12.89 -7.88 -4.33
N PRO A 119 -13.19 -8.83 -5.24
CA PRO A 119 -13.53 -10.20 -4.83
C PRO A 119 -12.40 -10.89 -4.06
N GLU A 120 -11.16 -10.76 -4.54
CA GLU A 120 -9.99 -11.37 -3.91
C GLU A 120 -9.69 -10.75 -2.54
N MET A 121 -9.90 -9.44 -2.38
CA MET A 121 -9.79 -8.76 -1.09
C MET A 121 -10.85 -9.27 -0.10
N ALA A 122 -12.11 -9.41 -0.55
CA ALA A 122 -13.19 -9.93 0.29
C ALA A 122 -12.91 -11.38 0.73
N GLU A 123 -12.45 -12.24 -0.19
CA GLU A 123 -12.06 -13.62 0.12
C GLU A 123 -10.90 -13.64 1.14
N PHE A 124 -9.91 -12.79 0.97
CA PHE A 124 -8.77 -12.72 1.88
C PHE A 124 -9.20 -12.30 3.30
N ILE A 125 -10.12 -11.32 3.42
CA ILE A 125 -10.69 -10.89 4.71
C ILE A 125 -11.48 -12.03 5.35
N ALA A 126 -12.31 -12.76 4.59
CA ALA A 126 -13.04 -13.91 5.09
C ALA A 126 -12.10 -14.98 5.67
N ARG A 127 -11.01 -15.28 4.98
CA ARG A 127 -9.96 -16.21 5.47
C ARG A 127 -9.26 -15.71 6.74
N LEU A 128 -9.04 -14.41 6.89
CA LEU A 128 -8.50 -13.83 8.12
C LEU A 128 -9.50 -13.97 9.27
N GLN A 129 -10.79 -13.78 9.01
CA GLN A 129 -11.86 -13.94 9.99
C GLN A 129 -11.96 -15.40 10.44
N GLU A 130 -11.97 -16.37 9.53
CA GLU A 130 -11.97 -17.80 9.84
C GLU A 130 -10.80 -18.21 10.75
N LYS A 131 -9.63 -17.58 10.55
CA LYS A 131 -8.43 -17.81 11.36
C LYS A 131 -8.41 -17.00 12.67
N GLY A 132 -9.44 -16.19 12.93
CA GLY A 132 -9.55 -15.38 14.14
C GLY A 132 -8.68 -14.11 14.15
N TYR A 133 -8.07 -13.75 13.02
CA TYR A 133 -7.27 -12.53 12.86
C TYR A 133 -8.10 -11.30 12.48
N ALA A 134 -9.32 -11.49 12.00
CA ALA A 134 -10.23 -10.40 11.70
C ALA A 134 -11.57 -10.62 12.41
N TYR A 135 -12.31 -9.53 12.62
CA TYR A 135 -13.66 -9.56 13.18
C TYR A 135 -14.53 -8.52 12.48
N ARG A 136 -15.83 -8.73 12.54
CA ARG A 136 -16.83 -7.78 12.06
C ARG A 136 -17.35 -6.98 13.26
N ALA A 137 -17.36 -5.66 13.15
CA ALA A 137 -17.94 -4.76 14.13
C ALA A 137 -19.46 -4.57 13.90
N ASP A 138 -20.14 -3.91 14.84
CA ASP A 138 -21.60 -3.72 14.80
C ASP A 138 -22.04 -2.84 13.63
N ASP A 139 -21.19 -1.90 13.18
CA ASP A 139 -21.40 -1.06 11.99
C ASP A 139 -21.29 -1.84 10.66
N GLY A 140 -20.88 -3.12 10.71
CA GLY A 140 -20.68 -3.98 9.55
C GLY A 140 -19.26 -3.96 8.99
N SER A 141 -18.38 -3.09 9.48
CA SER A 141 -16.97 -3.01 9.07
C SER A 141 -16.14 -4.19 9.58
N TYR A 142 -15.06 -4.49 8.86
CA TYR A 142 -14.11 -5.54 9.25
C TYR A 142 -12.80 -4.94 9.71
N TYR A 143 -12.28 -5.43 10.84
CA TYR A 143 -11.03 -4.99 11.44
C TYR A 143 -10.06 -6.14 11.63
N PHE A 144 -8.76 -5.85 11.52
CA PHE A 144 -7.68 -6.78 11.87
C PHE A 144 -7.41 -6.70 13.36
N ARG A 145 -7.41 -7.86 14.03
CA ARG A 145 -7.16 -8.01 15.47
C ARG A 145 -5.67 -8.16 15.74
N ILE A 146 -4.99 -7.04 16.01
CA ILE A 146 -3.53 -7.00 16.21
C ILE A 146 -3.10 -7.93 17.36
N ALA A 147 -3.87 -7.99 18.46
CA ALA A 147 -3.56 -8.83 19.61
C ALA A 147 -3.45 -10.33 19.30
N LYS A 148 -4.05 -10.80 18.20
CA LYS A 148 -3.96 -12.21 17.75
C LYS A 148 -2.73 -12.49 16.90
N PHE A 149 -1.98 -11.48 16.51
CA PHE A 149 -0.78 -11.63 15.68
C PHE A 149 0.50 -11.17 16.41
N PRO A 150 1.13 -12.03 17.22
CA PRO A 150 2.27 -11.64 18.07
C PRO A 150 3.49 -11.08 17.33
N ALA A 151 3.62 -11.39 16.04
CA ALA A 151 4.68 -10.86 15.19
C ALA A 151 4.37 -9.47 14.58
N TYR A 152 3.19 -8.89 14.88
CA TYR A 152 2.84 -7.56 14.39
C TYR A 152 3.81 -6.51 14.92
N GLY A 153 4.27 -5.62 14.05
CA GLY A 153 5.27 -4.62 14.43
C GLY A 153 6.74 -5.07 14.33
N LYS A 154 7.01 -6.37 14.11
CA LYS A 154 8.37 -6.88 13.98
C LYS A 154 9.20 -6.14 12.91
N LEU A 155 8.61 -5.81 11.77
CA LEU A 155 9.28 -5.06 10.71
C LEU A 155 9.54 -3.60 11.11
N SER A 156 8.52 -2.92 11.62
CA SER A 156 8.59 -1.50 12.00
C SER A 156 9.33 -1.27 13.32
N LYS A 157 9.58 -2.33 14.09
CA LYS A 157 10.19 -2.30 15.44
C LYS A 157 9.49 -1.33 16.39
N LYS A 158 8.19 -1.12 16.17
CA LYS A 158 7.38 -0.33 17.08
C LYS A 158 7.03 -1.18 18.30
N ASP A 159 7.33 -0.64 19.47
CA ASP A 159 6.84 -1.18 20.73
C ASP A 159 5.36 -0.79 20.88
N PHE A 160 4.48 -1.73 20.55
CA PHE A 160 3.04 -1.54 20.71
C PHE A 160 2.59 -1.63 22.18
N ALA A 161 3.43 -2.16 23.08
CA ALA A 161 3.10 -2.24 24.49
C ALA A 161 3.23 -0.86 25.20
N GLY A 162 4.14 0.00 24.71
CA GLY A 162 4.36 1.35 25.24
C GLY A 162 3.62 2.48 24.51
N MET A 163 2.83 2.19 23.45
CA MET A 163 2.05 3.22 22.76
C MET A 163 0.77 3.52 23.57
N GLU A 164 0.62 4.79 23.97
CA GLU A 164 -0.65 5.26 24.56
C GLU A 164 -1.79 5.02 23.57
N ASP A 165 -2.86 4.37 24.07
CA ASP A 165 -4.10 4.21 23.31
C ASP A 165 -4.66 5.62 23.05
N GLY A 166 -4.70 6.05 21.80
CA GLY A 166 -5.29 7.32 21.43
C GLY A 166 -4.45 8.29 20.61
N ALA A 167 -3.13 8.09 20.47
CA ALA A 167 -2.26 9.03 19.73
C ALA A 167 -2.59 9.18 18.21
N ARG A 168 -3.52 8.39 17.67
CA ARG A 168 -4.04 8.45 16.29
C ARG A 168 -5.56 8.37 16.18
N VAL A 169 -6.29 8.46 17.30
CA VAL A 169 -7.73 8.17 17.37
C VAL A 169 -8.60 9.30 16.82
N ASP A 170 -8.07 10.50 16.61
CA ASP A 170 -8.84 11.63 16.07
C ASP A 170 -9.29 11.51 14.61
N LEU A 171 -8.98 10.40 13.94
CA LEU A 171 -9.33 10.20 12.52
C LEU A 171 -10.28 9.04 12.23
N ASP A 172 -10.50 8.15 13.19
CA ASP A 172 -11.33 6.97 12.99
C ASP A 172 -12.49 6.95 14.01
N GLU A 173 -13.65 7.47 13.62
CA GLU A 173 -14.93 7.41 14.36
C GLU A 173 -15.58 6.01 14.29
N TYR A 174 -14.82 4.90 14.44
CA TYR A 174 -15.34 3.55 14.23
C TYR A 174 -15.35 2.71 15.52
N ASP A 175 -16.37 1.86 15.63
CA ASP A 175 -16.52 0.84 16.69
C ASP A 175 -15.46 -0.26 16.56
N LYS A 176 -14.34 -0.10 17.28
CA LYS A 176 -13.25 -1.07 17.35
C LYS A 176 -13.25 -1.75 18.71
N ASP A 177 -12.97 -3.06 18.74
CA ASP A 177 -12.71 -3.78 19.99
C ASP A 177 -11.46 -3.24 20.72
N SER A 178 -10.50 -2.68 19.96
CA SER A 178 -9.28 -2.08 20.47
C SER A 178 -8.85 -0.91 19.60
N ALA A 179 -8.41 0.19 20.22
CA ALA A 179 -7.88 1.36 19.53
C ALA A 179 -6.70 1.05 18.59
N ARG A 180 -6.04 -0.08 18.76
CA ARG A 180 -4.89 -0.52 17.96
C ARG A 180 -5.26 -1.28 16.69
N ASP A 181 -6.47 -1.85 16.64
CA ASP A 181 -6.95 -2.60 15.48
C ASP A 181 -7.15 -1.65 14.29
N PHE A 182 -6.97 -2.14 13.07
CA PHE A 182 -7.11 -1.32 11.88
C PHE A 182 -8.15 -1.90 10.91
N ALA A 183 -8.82 -1.00 10.19
CA ALA A 183 -9.85 -1.39 9.24
C ALA A 183 -9.26 -2.17 8.06
N LEU A 184 -9.91 -3.27 7.72
CA LEU A 184 -9.69 -4.06 6.51
C LEU A 184 -10.73 -3.73 5.44
N TRP A 185 -11.97 -3.50 5.87
CA TRP A 185 -13.10 -3.14 5.03
C TRP A 185 -14.06 -2.26 5.82
N LYS A 186 -14.55 -1.20 5.23
CA LYS A 186 -15.54 -0.30 5.83
C LYS A 186 -16.91 -0.56 5.21
N ALA A 187 -17.97 -0.53 6.04
CA ALA A 187 -19.36 -0.66 5.62
C ALA A 187 -19.87 0.62 4.94
#